data_f6b514511233f70ecfb141d8c832e1ca
#
_entry.id   f6b514511233f70ecfb141d8c832e1ca
#
_cell.length_a   1.000
_cell.length_b   1.000
_cell.length_c   1.000
_cell.angle_alpha   90.00
_cell.angle_beta   90.00
_cell.angle_gamma   90.00
#
_symmetry.space_group_name_H-M   'P 1'
#
loop_
_entity.id
_entity.type
_entity.pdbx_description
1 polymer ?
#
loop_
_entity_poly.entity_id
_entity_poly.type
_entity_poly.pdbx_seq_one_letter_code
_entity_poly.pdbx_strand_id
1 'polypeptide(L)'
;MDAEPFYDGYAPKEWERLERHRTEFAVSLRAINEFLPRPPCSVLDAGGGPGRYAIELARQGYRVTLLDISRENLRLARQKASEAQVSLVDTIHANAVDLHGLGSARYDGVLLMGPLYHLLSYEERVQAIREAMRVLKRSGRLFAAFITRFAPFRYEAIGEPGWLVEHPVYAQQLLETGIHDQPTEFAKAYYVHPSEVVPLMESCGLRTLRLVGCEGVVAEHQEKVNELTGAAWEAWVDLNYKLGQDPTLYGASDHLLYVGEKSG
;
A
#
# COMPACT_ATOMS: atom_id res chain seq x y z
N MET A 1 5.35 -17.07 6.89
CA MET A 1 5.35 -16.47 8.25
C MET A 1 4.15 -15.53 8.33
N ASP A 2 3.44 -15.48 9.44
CA ASP A 2 2.30 -14.57 9.61
C ASP A 2 2.80 -13.12 9.74
N ALA A 3 1.96 -12.14 9.38
CA ALA A 3 2.38 -10.74 9.22
C ALA A 3 2.92 -10.11 10.51
N GLU A 4 2.24 -10.29 11.66
CA GLU A 4 2.64 -9.65 12.92
C GLU A 4 4.06 -10.03 13.35
N PRO A 5 4.42 -11.35 13.52
CA PRO A 5 5.79 -11.73 13.89
C PRO A 5 6.85 -11.34 12.86
N PHE A 6 6.47 -11.31 11.58
CA PHE A 6 7.37 -10.87 10.52
C PHE A 6 7.73 -9.38 10.70
N TYR A 7 6.72 -8.51 10.82
CA TYR A 7 6.92 -7.08 10.92
C TYR A 7 7.51 -6.62 12.27
N ASP A 8 7.30 -7.36 13.36
CA ASP A 8 7.99 -7.08 14.63
C ASP A 8 9.51 -7.23 14.49
N GLY A 9 9.98 -8.17 13.67
CA GLY A 9 11.41 -8.33 13.36
C GLY A 9 11.92 -7.44 12.21
N TYR A 10 11.03 -6.85 11.41
CA TYR A 10 11.36 -6.20 10.14
C TYR A 10 11.20 -4.67 10.14
N ALA A 11 10.70 -4.07 11.21
CA ALA A 11 10.30 -2.66 11.28
C ALA A 11 11.35 -1.66 10.74
N PRO A 12 12.67 -1.75 11.06
CA PRO A 12 13.67 -0.84 10.50
C PRO A 12 13.80 -0.98 8.97
N LYS A 13 13.80 -2.21 8.46
CA LYS A 13 13.88 -2.48 7.01
C LYS A 13 12.64 -2.01 6.28
N GLU A 14 11.45 -2.08 6.92
CA GLU A 14 10.21 -1.56 6.35
C GLU A 14 10.24 -0.03 6.23
N TRP A 15 10.82 0.68 7.20
CA TRP A 15 11.05 2.12 7.08
C TRP A 15 11.92 2.44 5.86
N GLU A 16 13.03 1.72 5.69
CA GLU A 16 13.96 1.90 4.58
C GLU A 16 13.38 1.47 3.23
N ARG A 17 12.38 0.56 3.23
CA ARG A 17 11.76 0.04 2.00
C ARG A 17 11.29 1.17 1.10
N LEU A 18 10.53 2.13 1.61
CA LEU A 18 10.03 3.26 0.82
C LEU A 18 11.10 4.32 0.48
N GLU A 19 12.29 4.22 1.06
CA GLU A 19 13.46 4.98 0.60
C GLU A 19 14.07 4.31 -0.64
N ARG A 20 14.13 2.99 -0.66
CA ARG A 20 14.54 2.22 -1.85
C ARG A 20 13.50 2.25 -2.96
N HIS A 21 12.20 2.19 -2.60
CA HIS A 21 11.07 2.28 -3.54
C HIS A 21 10.49 3.70 -3.60
N ARG A 22 11.37 4.66 -3.83
CA ARG A 22 11.05 6.10 -3.81
C ARG A 22 9.99 6.48 -4.83
N THR A 23 9.96 5.82 -6.01
CA THR A 23 8.96 6.05 -7.06
C THR A 23 7.58 5.61 -6.60
N GLU A 24 7.42 4.42 -6.01
CA GLU A 24 6.17 3.94 -5.43
C GLU A 24 5.61 4.96 -4.43
N PHE A 25 6.45 5.40 -3.49
CA PHE A 25 6.04 6.37 -2.47
C PHE A 25 5.57 7.70 -3.08
N ALA A 26 6.35 8.25 -4.02
CA ALA A 26 6.05 9.56 -4.62
C ALA A 26 4.77 9.53 -5.48
N VAL A 27 4.58 8.48 -6.30
CA VAL A 27 3.40 8.30 -7.15
C VAL A 27 2.15 8.09 -6.28
N SER A 28 2.26 7.26 -5.24
CA SER A 28 1.15 7.02 -4.31
C SER A 28 0.78 8.30 -3.55
N LEU A 29 1.76 9.03 -3.02
CA LEU A 29 1.53 10.28 -2.30
C LEU A 29 0.89 11.33 -3.21
N ARG A 30 1.29 11.39 -4.49
CA ARG A 30 0.66 12.28 -5.48
C ARG A 30 -0.82 11.96 -5.66
N ALA A 31 -1.19 10.68 -5.82
CA ALA A 31 -2.58 10.26 -5.91
C ALA A 31 -3.36 10.59 -4.61
N ILE A 32 -2.76 10.31 -3.45
CA ILE A 32 -3.38 10.66 -2.17
C ILE A 32 -3.66 12.16 -2.10
N ASN A 33 -2.70 13.00 -2.44
CA ASN A 33 -2.85 14.46 -2.41
C ASN A 33 -3.85 15.00 -3.46
N GLU A 34 -4.05 14.30 -4.59
CA GLU A 34 -5.04 14.68 -5.60
C GLU A 34 -6.47 14.43 -5.11
N PHE A 35 -6.71 13.30 -4.43
CA PHE A 35 -8.06 12.85 -4.11
C PHE A 35 -8.48 13.08 -2.65
N LEU A 36 -7.54 13.22 -1.73
CA LEU A 36 -7.85 13.51 -0.33
C LEU A 36 -8.34 14.98 -0.20
N PRO A 37 -9.40 15.27 0.58
CA PRO A 37 -9.79 16.64 0.86
C PRO A 37 -8.63 17.42 1.50
N ARG A 38 -8.61 18.75 1.25
CA ARG A 38 -7.55 19.59 1.82
C ARG A 38 -7.56 19.56 3.35
N PRO A 39 -6.39 19.68 4.00
CA PRO A 39 -6.32 19.78 5.46
C PRO A 39 -7.01 21.05 5.99
N PRO A 40 -7.49 21.04 7.25
CA PRO A 40 -7.40 19.90 8.16
C PRO A 40 -8.53 18.89 7.93
N CYS A 41 -8.21 17.64 7.62
CA CYS A 41 -9.17 16.56 7.65
C CYS A 41 -8.60 15.33 8.38
N SER A 42 -9.46 14.40 8.79
CA SER A 42 -9.06 13.24 9.58
C SER A 42 -8.76 12.05 8.68
N VAL A 43 -7.59 11.47 8.84
CA VAL A 43 -7.11 10.32 8.05
C VAL A 43 -6.78 9.16 8.98
N LEU A 44 -7.18 7.95 8.61
CA LEU A 44 -6.71 6.71 9.22
C LEU A 44 -5.71 6.06 8.26
N ASP A 45 -4.50 5.80 8.74
CA ASP A 45 -3.51 4.96 8.07
C ASP A 45 -3.55 3.58 8.74
N ALA A 46 -4.30 2.64 8.15
CA ALA A 46 -4.55 1.31 8.70
C ALA A 46 -3.59 0.30 8.07
N GLY A 47 -2.70 -0.26 8.91
CA GLY A 47 -1.55 -1.05 8.48
C GLY A 47 -0.45 -0.17 7.90
N GLY A 48 -0.26 1.02 8.48
CA GLY A 48 0.68 2.01 7.96
C GLY A 48 2.15 1.75 8.36
N GLY A 49 2.43 0.59 8.98
CA GLY A 49 3.77 0.20 9.35
C GLY A 49 4.47 1.22 10.24
N PRO A 50 5.74 1.55 9.97
CA PRO A 50 6.48 2.57 10.70
C PRO A 50 6.06 4.02 10.35
N GLY A 51 4.93 4.23 9.64
CA GLY A 51 4.26 5.52 9.51
C GLY A 51 4.78 6.45 8.41
N ARG A 52 5.37 5.94 7.33
CA ARG A 52 5.91 6.81 6.26
C ARG A 52 4.85 7.74 5.67
N TYR A 53 3.68 7.22 5.29
CA TYR A 53 2.57 8.03 4.80
C TYR A 53 1.94 8.88 5.92
N ALA A 54 1.73 8.29 7.11
CA ALA A 54 1.16 9.00 8.25
C ALA A 54 1.96 10.25 8.64
N ILE A 55 3.29 10.14 8.70
CA ILE A 55 4.19 11.25 9.04
C ILE A 55 4.17 12.32 7.96
N GLU A 56 4.20 11.93 6.69
CA GLU A 56 4.19 12.89 5.58
C GLU A 56 2.84 13.64 5.52
N LEU A 57 1.73 12.95 5.69
CA LEU A 57 0.40 13.59 5.75
C LEU A 57 0.27 14.50 6.98
N ALA A 58 0.79 14.10 8.14
CA ALA A 58 0.80 14.96 9.32
C ALA A 58 1.63 16.23 9.09
N ARG A 59 2.77 16.13 8.37
CA ARG A 59 3.57 17.30 7.96
C ARG A 59 2.80 18.26 7.05
N GLN A 60 1.89 17.73 6.23
CA GLN A 60 1.00 18.51 5.37
C GLN A 60 -0.22 19.10 6.11
N GLY A 61 -0.35 18.84 7.42
CA GLY A 61 -1.42 19.40 8.26
C GLY A 61 -2.68 18.51 8.38
N TYR A 62 -2.62 17.25 7.96
CA TYR A 62 -3.69 16.28 8.19
C TYR A 62 -3.69 15.78 9.64
N ARG A 63 -4.87 15.43 10.17
CA ARG A 63 -5.04 14.81 11.47
C ARG A 63 -4.99 13.30 11.32
N VAL A 64 -3.82 12.71 11.46
CA VAL A 64 -3.60 11.30 11.14
C VAL A 64 -3.64 10.44 12.40
N THR A 65 -4.44 9.37 12.36
CA THR A 65 -4.37 8.23 13.27
C THR A 65 -3.65 7.10 12.54
N LEU A 66 -2.61 6.57 13.13
CA LEU A 66 -1.88 5.40 12.61
C LEU A 66 -2.34 4.14 13.34
N LEU A 67 -2.61 3.07 12.58
CA LEU A 67 -2.95 1.76 13.12
C LEU A 67 -2.05 0.71 12.48
N ASP A 68 -1.50 -0.19 13.26
CA ASP A 68 -0.72 -1.33 12.76
C ASP A 68 -0.84 -2.54 13.68
N ILE A 69 -0.62 -3.73 13.13
CA ILE A 69 -0.63 -4.99 13.86
C ILE A 69 0.70 -5.21 14.62
N SER A 70 1.81 -4.61 14.16
CA SER A 70 3.12 -4.71 14.77
C SER A 70 3.35 -3.61 15.79
N ARG A 71 3.67 -4.01 17.02
CA ARG A 71 4.04 -3.08 18.10
C ARG A 71 5.35 -2.36 17.82
N GLU A 72 6.30 -3.04 17.19
CA GLU A 72 7.58 -2.46 16.82
C GLU A 72 7.44 -1.40 15.72
N ASN A 73 6.59 -1.63 14.72
CA ASN A 73 6.24 -0.61 13.74
C ASN A 73 5.69 0.65 14.41
N LEU A 74 4.74 0.50 15.35
CA LEU A 74 4.16 1.63 16.06
C LEU A 74 5.18 2.34 16.98
N ARG A 75 6.09 1.60 17.59
CA ARG A 75 7.18 2.18 18.37
C ARG A 75 8.10 3.03 17.49
N LEU A 76 8.50 2.48 16.35
CA LEU A 76 9.34 3.18 15.37
C LEU A 76 8.62 4.40 14.79
N ALA A 77 7.32 4.27 14.47
CA ALA A 77 6.51 5.38 13.97
C ALA A 77 6.48 6.58 14.94
N ARG A 78 6.30 6.33 16.24
CA ARG A 78 6.36 7.39 17.25
C ARG A 78 7.73 8.06 17.30
N GLN A 79 8.80 7.28 17.24
CA GLN A 79 10.16 7.79 17.17
C GLN A 79 10.36 8.67 15.92
N LYS A 80 9.98 8.17 14.74
CA LYS A 80 10.13 8.89 13.48
C LYS A 80 9.26 10.15 13.39
N ALA A 81 8.06 10.13 13.94
CA ALA A 81 7.22 11.32 14.05
C ALA A 81 7.87 12.41 14.93
N SER A 82 8.46 12.00 16.07
CA SER A 82 9.21 12.91 16.93
C SER A 82 10.45 13.49 16.23
N GLU A 83 11.23 12.67 15.53
CA GLU A 83 12.39 13.11 14.73
C GLU A 83 11.97 14.12 13.63
N ALA A 84 10.81 13.89 13.02
CA ALA A 84 10.23 14.77 12.00
C ALA A 84 9.51 16.00 12.58
N GLN A 85 9.42 16.12 13.91
CA GLN A 85 8.71 17.21 14.62
C GLN A 85 7.22 17.31 14.22
N VAL A 86 6.55 16.18 13.95
CA VAL A 86 5.11 16.11 13.70
C VAL A 86 4.40 15.31 14.78
N SER A 87 3.09 15.55 14.93
CA SER A 87 2.25 14.83 15.88
C SER A 87 1.21 14.02 15.14
N LEU A 88 1.15 12.73 15.45
CA LEU A 88 0.02 11.88 15.10
C LEU A 88 -1.10 12.05 16.14
N VAL A 89 -2.36 11.95 15.71
CA VAL A 89 -3.50 12.03 16.64
C VAL A 89 -3.51 10.85 17.60
N ASP A 90 -3.20 9.65 17.09
CA ASP A 90 -3.08 8.43 17.87
C ASP A 90 -2.24 7.38 17.12
N THR A 91 -1.74 6.38 17.86
CA THR A 91 -1.09 5.18 17.33
C THR A 91 -1.71 3.96 17.98
N ILE A 92 -2.45 3.16 17.20
CA ILE A 92 -3.34 2.10 17.69
C ILE A 92 -2.79 0.73 17.27
N HIS A 93 -2.60 -0.17 18.25
CA HIS A 93 -2.27 -1.56 17.96
C HIS A 93 -3.57 -2.34 17.70
N ALA A 94 -3.83 -2.67 16.44
CA ALA A 94 -5.01 -3.43 16.02
C ALA A 94 -4.80 -4.06 14.63
N ASN A 95 -5.73 -4.95 14.25
CA ASN A 95 -5.75 -5.57 12.93
C ASN A 95 -6.74 -4.82 12.02
N ALA A 96 -6.36 -4.59 10.76
CA ALA A 96 -7.22 -3.92 9.77
C ALA A 96 -8.52 -4.67 9.46
N VAL A 97 -8.61 -5.96 9.75
CA VAL A 97 -9.85 -6.75 9.61
C VAL A 97 -10.83 -6.51 10.75
N ASP A 98 -10.41 -5.85 11.82
CA ASP A 98 -11.23 -5.57 12.99
C ASP A 98 -10.92 -4.19 13.57
N LEU A 99 -11.71 -3.21 13.17
CA LEU A 99 -11.62 -1.82 13.62
C LEU A 99 -12.75 -1.46 14.62
N HIS A 100 -13.33 -2.45 15.33
CA HIS A 100 -14.48 -2.23 16.24
C HIS A 100 -14.23 -1.15 17.31
N GLY A 101 -12.98 -0.96 17.75
CA GLY A 101 -12.60 0.13 18.67
C GLY A 101 -12.69 1.54 18.07
N LEU A 102 -12.91 1.66 16.75
CA LEU A 102 -13.08 2.93 16.05
C LEU A 102 -14.53 3.17 15.70
N GLY A 103 -15.03 4.39 16.02
CA GLY A 103 -16.39 4.81 15.66
C GLY A 103 -16.61 4.85 14.14
N SER A 104 -17.84 4.57 13.70
CA SER A 104 -18.26 4.67 12.30
C SER A 104 -18.22 6.13 11.81
N ALA A 105 -18.01 6.33 10.51
CA ALA A 105 -18.05 7.62 9.83
C ALA A 105 -17.17 8.71 10.51
N ARG A 106 -15.95 8.34 10.88
CA ARG A 106 -15.02 9.19 11.63
C ARG A 106 -13.97 9.87 10.74
N TYR A 107 -13.54 9.21 9.67
CA TYR A 107 -12.41 9.64 8.84
C TYR A 107 -12.85 10.16 7.48
N ASP A 108 -12.18 11.20 7.00
CA ASP A 108 -12.36 11.75 5.66
C ASP A 108 -11.59 10.94 4.61
N GLY A 109 -10.48 10.31 5.02
CA GLY A 109 -9.68 9.39 4.25
C GLY A 109 -9.24 8.17 5.05
N VAL A 110 -9.14 7.01 4.40
CA VAL A 110 -8.56 5.79 4.96
C VAL A 110 -7.52 5.27 3.98
N LEU A 111 -6.33 4.96 4.48
CA LEU A 111 -5.27 4.27 3.75
C LEU A 111 -5.25 2.80 4.19
N LEU A 112 -5.24 1.88 3.22
CA LEU A 112 -4.98 0.44 3.37
C LEU A 112 -3.76 0.10 2.49
N MET A 113 -2.57 0.62 2.86
CA MET A 113 -1.38 0.56 2.00
C MET A 113 -0.53 -0.70 2.20
N GLY A 114 -0.93 -1.58 3.12
CA GLY A 114 -0.22 -2.84 3.45
C GLY A 114 -1.14 -4.05 3.60
N PRO A 115 -2.24 -3.95 4.32
CA PRO A 115 -2.98 -5.13 4.80
C PRO A 115 -3.49 -6.06 3.71
N LEU A 116 -4.04 -5.52 2.60
CA LEU A 116 -4.78 -6.34 1.63
C LEU A 116 -3.94 -7.42 0.95
N TYR A 117 -2.65 -7.19 0.76
CA TYR A 117 -1.78 -8.21 0.18
C TYR A 117 -1.20 -9.20 1.21
N HIS A 118 -1.45 -9.01 2.51
CA HIS A 118 -1.13 -9.98 3.56
C HIS A 118 -2.32 -10.84 3.98
N LEU A 119 -3.52 -10.55 3.48
CA LEU A 119 -4.74 -11.31 3.74
C LEU A 119 -4.96 -12.32 2.61
N LEU A 120 -4.63 -13.60 2.87
CA LEU A 120 -4.68 -14.63 1.83
C LEU A 120 -6.11 -14.99 1.44
N SER A 121 -7.07 -14.97 2.39
CA SER A 121 -8.45 -15.30 2.07
C SER A 121 -9.18 -14.09 1.46
N TYR A 122 -10.06 -14.36 0.50
CA TYR A 122 -10.92 -13.35 -0.10
C TYR A 122 -11.84 -12.69 0.94
N GLU A 123 -12.35 -13.48 1.88
CA GLU A 123 -13.24 -13.04 2.95
C GLU A 123 -12.56 -12.05 3.88
N GLU A 124 -11.29 -12.29 4.25
CA GLU A 124 -10.53 -11.35 5.08
C GLU A 124 -10.26 -10.03 4.35
N ARG A 125 -9.93 -10.08 3.05
CA ARG A 125 -9.78 -8.86 2.24
C ARG A 125 -11.08 -8.05 2.18
N VAL A 126 -12.21 -8.72 1.93
CA VAL A 126 -13.53 -8.08 1.94
C VAL A 126 -13.84 -7.51 3.33
N GLN A 127 -13.51 -8.22 4.40
CA GLN A 127 -13.74 -7.75 5.77
C GLN A 127 -12.91 -6.49 6.08
N ALA A 128 -11.63 -6.46 5.73
CA ALA A 128 -10.78 -5.29 5.91
C ALA A 128 -11.31 -4.06 5.13
N ILE A 129 -11.76 -4.27 3.89
CA ILE A 129 -12.37 -3.21 3.08
C ILE A 129 -13.69 -2.71 3.72
N ARG A 130 -14.54 -3.61 4.22
CA ARG A 130 -15.79 -3.25 4.90
C ARG A 130 -15.55 -2.47 6.19
N GLU A 131 -14.56 -2.85 6.99
CA GLU A 131 -14.19 -2.12 8.19
C GLU A 131 -13.64 -0.72 7.84
N ALA A 132 -12.78 -0.59 6.83
CA ALA A 132 -12.35 0.69 6.30
C ALA A 132 -13.54 1.55 5.85
N MET A 133 -14.48 0.96 5.12
CA MET A 133 -15.71 1.62 4.69
C MET A 133 -16.60 2.04 5.86
N ARG A 134 -16.69 1.24 6.92
CA ARG A 134 -17.48 1.57 8.11
C ARG A 134 -16.96 2.82 8.80
N VAL A 135 -15.64 2.93 8.99
CA VAL A 135 -15.04 4.07 9.68
C VAL A 135 -14.92 5.32 8.79
N LEU A 136 -15.03 5.15 7.47
CA LEU A 136 -15.00 6.22 6.49
C LEU A 136 -16.32 7.00 6.48
N LYS A 137 -16.28 8.33 6.43
CA LYS A 137 -17.45 9.20 6.25
C LYS A 137 -18.08 8.98 4.87
N ARG A 138 -19.32 9.47 4.69
CA ARG A 138 -19.94 9.57 3.36
C ARG A 138 -19.06 10.42 2.46
N SER A 139 -18.92 10.01 1.21
CA SER A 139 -18.03 10.65 0.22
C SER A 139 -16.55 10.73 0.65
N GLY A 140 -16.15 9.98 1.70
CA GLY A 140 -14.76 9.85 2.10
C GLY A 140 -13.97 9.03 1.08
N ARG A 141 -12.65 9.11 1.13
CA ARG A 141 -11.71 8.50 0.18
C ARG A 141 -11.01 7.29 0.78
N LEU A 142 -11.05 6.18 0.06
CA LEU A 142 -10.26 4.99 0.38
C LEU A 142 -9.11 4.87 -0.61
N PHE A 143 -7.91 4.67 -0.08
CA PHE A 143 -6.69 4.38 -0.83
C PHE A 143 -6.22 2.99 -0.44
N ALA A 144 -6.05 2.09 -1.40
CA ALA A 144 -5.64 0.73 -1.13
C ALA A 144 -4.52 0.28 -2.06
N ALA A 145 -3.43 -0.23 -1.48
CA ALA A 145 -2.32 -0.77 -2.25
C ALA A 145 -2.47 -2.28 -2.46
N PHE A 146 -2.01 -2.74 -3.61
CA PHE A 146 -1.94 -4.14 -4.02
C PHE A 146 -0.58 -4.41 -4.65
N ILE A 147 -0.04 -5.62 -4.45
CA ILE A 147 1.12 -6.10 -5.20
C ILE A 147 0.60 -6.92 -6.38
N THR A 148 1.11 -6.65 -7.58
CA THR A 148 0.67 -7.36 -8.78
C THR A 148 1.19 -8.80 -8.80
N ARG A 149 0.42 -9.69 -9.42
CA ARG A 149 0.79 -11.10 -9.65
C ARG A 149 2.08 -11.27 -10.46
N PHE A 150 2.51 -10.22 -11.13
CA PHE A 150 3.69 -10.22 -11.98
C PHE A 150 4.97 -9.76 -11.24
N ALA A 151 4.82 -9.06 -10.11
CA ALA A 151 5.95 -8.53 -9.33
C ALA A 151 6.97 -9.59 -8.92
N PRO A 152 6.59 -10.75 -8.32
CA PRO A 152 7.57 -11.77 -7.93
C PRO A 152 8.34 -12.32 -9.14
N PHE A 153 7.71 -12.48 -10.30
CA PHE A 153 8.41 -12.97 -11.49
C PHE A 153 9.43 -11.98 -12.03
N ARG A 154 9.15 -10.66 -11.94
CA ARG A 154 10.15 -9.64 -12.28
C ARG A 154 11.30 -9.65 -11.29
N TYR A 155 11.00 -9.78 -10.00
CA TYR A 155 12.03 -9.86 -8.96
C TYR A 155 12.98 -11.03 -9.21
N GLU A 156 12.45 -12.23 -9.47
CA GLU A 156 13.26 -13.42 -9.74
C GLU A 156 14.01 -13.32 -11.08
N ALA A 157 13.40 -12.73 -12.11
CA ALA A 157 14.07 -12.53 -13.40
C ALA A 157 15.29 -11.61 -13.31
N ILE A 158 15.30 -10.67 -12.38
CA ILE A 158 16.43 -9.76 -12.12
C ILE A 158 17.45 -10.42 -11.19
N GLY A 159 16.99 -11.03 -10.09
CA GLY A 159 17.84 -11.57 -9.02
C GLY A 159 18.39 -12.97 -9.30
N GLU A 160 17.47 -13.92 -9.57
CA GLU A 160 17.79 -15.34 -9.72
C GLU A 160 17.03 -15.96 -10.91
N PRO A 161 17.43 -15.72 -12.17
CA PRO A 161 16.66 -16.22 -13.33
C PRO A 161 16.54 -17.75 -13.40
N GLY A 162 17.43 -18.48 -12.73
CA GLY A 162 17.38 -19.94 -12.60
C GLY A 162 16.21 -20.45 -11.74
N TRP A 163 15.64 -19.59 -10.90
CA TRP A 163 14.57 -19.90 -9.96
C TRP A 163 13.38 -20.63 -10.62
N LEU A 164 13.00 -20.27 -11.86
CA LEU A 164 11.93 -20.94 -12.58
C LEU A 164 12.19 -22.42 -12.84
N VAL A 165 13.44 -22.82 -13.03
CA VAL A 165 13.83 -24.21 -13.24
C VAL A 165 13.86 -24.97 -11.92
N GLU A 166 14.21 -24.31 -10.84
CA GLU A 166 14.29 -24.90 -9.50
C GLU A 166 12.92 -25.03 -8.83
N HIS A 167 11.98 -24.11 -9.16
CA HIS A 167 10.66 -24.02 -8.54
C HIS A 167 9.47 -24.03 -9.53
N PRO A 168 9.44 -24.91 -10.55
CA PRO A 168 8.46 -24.83 -11.64
C PRO A 168 7.00 -24.99 -11.16
N VAL A 169 6.76 -25.88 -10.20
CA VAL A 169 5.41 -26.13 -9.65
C VAL A 169 4.92 -24.94 -8.85
N TYR A 170 5.80 -24.35 -8.03
CA TYR A 170 5.46 -23.18 -7.24
C TYR A 170 5.25 -21.94 -8.14
N ALA A 171 6.07 -21.73 -9.14
CA ALA A 171 5.89 -20.66 -10.12
C ALA A 171 4.53 -20.75 -10.83
N GLN A 172 4.13 -21.95 -11.25
CA GLN A 172 2.83 -22.18 -11.86
C GLN A 172 1.68 -21.90 -10.89
N GLN A 173 1.75 -22.40 -9.64
CA GLN A 173 0.76 -22.11 -8.59
C GLN A 173 0.64 -20.61 -8.35
N LEU A 174 1.76 -19.92 -8.21
CA LEU A 174 1.80 -18.47 -7.98
C LEU A 174 1.16 -17.69 -9.13
N LEU A 175 1.45 -18.09 -10.38
CA LEU A 175 0.85 -17.49 -11.57
C LEU A 175 -0.67 -17.70 -11.62
N GLU A 176 -1.17 -18.88 -11.25
CA GLU A 176 -2.59 -19.20 -11.28
C GLU A 176 -3.38 -18.56 -10.15
N THR A 177 -2.84 -18.63 -8.93
CA THR A 177 -3.60 -18.27 -7.71
C THR A 177 -3.23 -16.92 -7.12
N GLY A 178 -2.02 -16.43 -7.36
CA GLY A 178 -1.44 -15.27 -6.67
C GLY A 178 -1.09 -15.51 -5.20
N ILE A 179 -1.22 -16.74 -4.68
CA ILE A 179 -1.00 -17.05 -3.27
C ILE A 179 0.47 -17.40 -3.04
N HIS A 180 1.11 -16.63 -2.17
CA HIS A 180 2.43 -16.88 -1.64
C HIS A 180 2.31 -17.26 -0.15
N ASP A 181 2.44 -18.55 0.14
CA ASP A 181 2.36 -19.09 1.50
C ASP A 181 3.62 -19.87 1.93
N GLN A 182 4.65 -19.88 1.06
CA GLN A 182 5.91 -20.57 1.31
C GLN A 182 6.78 -19.78 2.32
N PRO A 183 7.64 -20.47 3.09
CA PRO A 183 8.58 -19.84 4.00
C PRO A 183 9.74 -19.24 3.21
N THR A 184 9.64 -17.96 2.90
CA THR A 184 10.68 -17.17 2.23
C THR A 184 11.07 -15.98 3.10
N GLU A 185 11.91 -15.10 2.57
CA GLU A 185 12.29 -13.84 3.22
C GLU A 185 11.13 -12.80 3.23
N PHE A 186 10.01 -13.09 2.57
CA PHE A 186 8.81 -12.25 2.57
C PHE A 186 7.68 -12.92 3.36
N ALA A 187 6.82 -12.12 3.98
CA ALA A 187 5.63 -12.62 4.65
C ALA A 187 4.64 -13.22 3.65
N LYS A 188 3.76 -14.09 4.13
CA LYS A 188 2.65 -14.61 3.30
C LYS A 188 1.94 -13.47 2.58
N ALA A 189 1.65 -13.65 1.30
CA ALA A 189 1.05 -12.61 0.48
C ALA A 189 0.07 -13.16 -0.56
N TYR A 190 -0.85 -12.30 -0.94
CA TYR A 190 -1.72 -12.47 -2.10
C TYR A 190 -1.33 -11.44 -3.16
N TYR A 191 -0.81 -11.91 -4.27
CA TYR A 191 -0.48 -11.09 -5.43
C TYR A 191 -1.68 -11.00 -6.37
N VAL A 192 -2.26 -9.83 -6.48
CA VAL A 192 -3.50 -9.61 -7.22
C VAL A 192 -3.26 -9.62 -8.74
N HIS A 193 -4.15 -10.22 -9.51
CA HIS A 193 -4.20 -9.92 -10.94
C HIS A 193 -4.83 -8.51 -11.12
N PRO A 194 -4.27 -7.61 -11.93
CA PRO A 194 -4.77 -6.23 -12.05
C PRO A 194 -6.28 -6.11 -12.33
N SER A 195 -6.86 -7.05 -13.11
CA SER A 195 -8.29 -7.06 -13.41
C SER A 195 -9.19 -7.38 -12.23
N GLU A 196 -8.65 -7.88 -11.12
CA GLU A 196 -9.43 -8.25 -9.91
C GLU A 196 -9.65 -7.05 -9.00
N VAL A 197 -8.81 -5.99 -9.07
CA VAL A 197 -8.81 -4.89 -8.12
C VAL A 197 -10.12 -4.11 -8.12
N VAL A 198 -10.51 -3.59 -9.29
CA VAL A 198 -11.74 -2.78 -9.40
C VAL A 198 -12.98 -3.58 -9.04
N PRO A 199 -13.22 -4.81 -9.56
CA PRO A 199 -14.38 -5.61 -9.18
C PRO A 199 -14.44 -5.90 -7.67
N LEU A 200 -13.32 -6.21 -7.01
CA LEU A 200 -13.27 -6.43 -5.56
C LEU A 200 -13.73 -5.18 -4.81
N MET A 201 -13.16 -4.03 -5.13
CA MET A 201 -13.42 -2.78 -4.41
C MET A 201 -14.86 -2.30 -4.62
N GLU A 202 -15.37 -2.39 -5.85
CA GLU A 202 -16.75 -2.01 -6.19
C GLU A 202 -17.78 -2.95 -5.57
N SER A 203 -17.48 -4.25 -5.45
CA SER A 203 -18.34 -5.22 -4.74
C SER A 203 -18.51 -4.88 -3.26
N CYS A 204 -17.58 -4.14 -2.68
CA CYS A 204 -17.65 -3.63 -1.31
C CYS A 204 -18.36 -2.26 -1.19
N GLY A 205 -18.91 -1.70 -2.28
CA GLY A 205 -19.67 -0.46 -2.26
C GLY A 205 -18.86 0.82 -2.49
N LEU A 206 -17.66 0.70 -3.05
CA LEU A 206 -16.85 1.83 -3.47
C LEU A 206 -17.18 2.23 -4.91
N ARG A 207 -17.16 3.53 -5.19
CA ARG A 207 -17.11 4.06 -6.55
C ARG A 207 -15.65 4.31 -6.91
N THR A 208 -15.16 3.63 -7.93
CA THR A 208 -13.79 3.79 -8.41
C THR A 208 -13.55 5.21 -8.92
N LEU A 209 -12.52 5.87 -8.43
CA LEU A 209 -12.04 7.16 -8.91
C LEU A 209 -10.79 6.98 -9.77
N ARG A 210 -9.88 6.09 -9.35
CA ARG A 210 -8.60 5.87 -10.02
C ARG A 210 -8.04 4.48 -9.69
N LEU A 211 -7.32 3.90 -10.64
CA LEU A 211 -6.33 2.84 -10.42
C LEU A 211 -5.03 3.31 -11.05
N VAL A 212 -3.91 3.16 -10.35
CA VAL A 212 -2.59 3.65 -10.78
C VAL A 212 -1.55 2.58 -10.56
N GLY A 213 -0.77 2.26 -11.59
CA GLY A 213 0.48 1.52 -11.45
C GLY A 213 1.56 2.45 -10.90
N CYS A 214 2.18 2.09 -9.76
CA CYS A 214 3.05 3.02 -9.04
C CYS A 214 4.43 3.15 -9.67
N GLU A 215 5.03 2.06 -10.13
CA GLU A 215 6.38 2.03 -10.72
C GLU A 215 6.34 2.05 -12.25
N GLY A 216 5.37 1.36 -12.84
CA GLY A 216 5.12 1.33 -14.28
C GLY A 216 6.37 1.02 -15.09
N VAL A 217 6.65 1.86 -16.07
CA VAL A 217 7.77 1.68 -17.00
C VAL A 217 9.15 1.80 -16.37
N VAL A 218 9.25 2.28 -15.13
CA VAL A 218 10.54 2.40 -14.42
C VAL A 218 10.78 1.27 -13.42
N ALA A 219 9.87 0.32 -13.28
CA ALA A 219 9.94 -0.75 -12.27
C ALA A 219 11.31 -1.46 -12.24
N GLU A 220 11.85 -1.83 -13.40
CA GLU A 220 13.15 -2.51 -13.53
C GLU A 220 14.35 -1.56 -13.44
N HIS A 221 14.14 -0.26 -13.44
CA HIS A 221 15.18 0.77 -13.47
C HIS A 221 15.07 1.77 -12.32
N GLN A 222 14.34 1.43 -11.27
CA GLN A 222 14.06 2.31 -10.13
C GLN A 222 15.33 2.89 -9.52
N GLU A 223 16.40 2.12 -9.39
CA GLU A 223 17.66 2.58 -8.79
C GLU A 223 18.16 3.87 -9.46
N LYS A 224 18.27 3.86 -10.81
CA LYS A 224 18.73 5.03 -11.56
C LYS A 224 17.78 6.23 -11.47
N VAL A 225 16.49 5.98 -11.48
CA VAL A 225 15.49 7.06 -11.35
C VAL A 225 15.50 7.62 -9.93
N ASN A 226 15.67 6.77 -8.92
CA ASN A 226 15.73 7.17 -7.51
C ASN A 226 16.96 8.01 -7.16
N GLU A 227 18.06 7.95 -7.95
CA GLU A 227 19.22 8.84 -7.79
C GLU A 227 18.95 10.27 -8.27
N LEU A 228 17.93 10.48 -9.09
CA LEU A 228 17.60 11.79 -9.61
C LEU A 228 17.06 12.73 -8.51
N THR A 229 17.28 14.03 -8.71
CA THR A 229 16.79 15.10 -7.81
C THR A 229 16.21 16.25 -8.61
N GLY A 230 15.49 17.16 -7.92
CA GLY A 230 14.94 18.37 -8.53
C GLY A 230 14.05 18.10 -9.73
N ALA A 231 14.13 18.94 -10.76
CA ALA A 231 13.22 18.90 -11.91
C ALA A 231 13.24 17.57 -12.70
N ALA A 232 14.38 16.87 -12.74
CA ALA A 232 14.46 15.57 -13.41
C ALA A 232 13.67 14.50 -12.66
N TRP A 233 13.77 14.46 -11.33
CA TRP A 233 12.99 13.60 -10.48
C TRP A 233 11.48 13.87 -10.62
N GLU A 234 11.07 15.13 -10.49
CA GLU A 234 9.68 15.53 -10.59
C GLU A 234 9.08 15.19 -11.96
N ALA A 235 9.84 15.36 -13.03
CA ALA A 235 9.41 14.99 -14.38
C ALA A 235 9.16 13.47 -14.52
N TRP A 236 10.00 12.63 -13.93
CA TRP A 236 9.80 11.17 -13.93
C TRP A 236 8.61 10.75 -13.08
N VAL A 237 8.42 11.32 -11.90
CA VAL A 237 7.25 11.08 -11.05
C VAL A 237 5.97 11.48 -11.78
N ASP A 238 5.96 12.66 -12.43
CA ASP A 238 4.82 13.16 -13.19
C ASP A 238 4.47 12.26 -14.38
N LEU A 239 5.48 11.87 -15.15
CA LEU A 239 5.30 10.97 -16.29
C LEU A 239 4.80 9.60 -15.83
N ASN A 240 5.44 9.02 -14.81
CA ASN A 240 5.08 7.70 -14.31
C ASN A 240 3.66 7.67 -13.73
N TYR A 241 3.26 8.72 -12.99
CA TYR A 241 1.89 8.87 -12.51
C TYR A 241 0.86 8.92 -13.66
N LYS A 242 1.18 9.61 -14.77
CA LYS A 242 0.31 9.66 -15.96
C LYS A 242 0.23 8.32 -16.67
N LEU A 243 1.36 7.67 -16.92
CA LEU A 243 1.44 6.37 -17.57
C LEU A 243 0.78 5.28 -16.72
N GLY A 244 0.96 5.33 -15.39
CA GLY A 244 0.37 4.37 -14.46
C GLY A 244 -1.15 4.37 -14.43
N GLN A 245 -1.83 5.35 -15.05
CA GLN A 245 -3.28 5.39 -15.21
C GLN A 245 -3.77 4.64 -16.46
N ASP A 246 -2.87 4.23 -17.33
CA ASP A 246 -3.22 3.44 -18.53
C ASP A 246 -3.41 1.96 -18.12
N PRO A 247 -4.61 1.37 -18.31
CA PRO A 247 -4.88 -0.02 -17.97
C PRO A 247 -3.95 -1.03 -18.63
N THR A 248 -3.40 -0.72 -19.79
CA THR A 248 -2.46 -1.59 -20.51
C THR A 248 -1.11 -1.70 -19.82
N LEU A 249 -0.80 -0.78 -18.91
CA LEU A 249 0.47 -0.71 -18.16
C LEU A 249 0.36 -1.19 -16.71
N TYR A 250 -0.83 -1.55 -16.19
CA TYR A 250 -0.95 -2.02 -14.82
C TYR A 250 -0.06 -3.23 -14.53
N GLY A 251 0.07 -4.15 -15.50
CA GLY A 251 0.94 -5.31 -15.37
C GLY A 251 2.44 -4.99 -15.37
N ALA A 252 2.85 -3.80 -15.78
CA ALA A 252 4.24 -3.36 -15.72
C ALA A 252 4.66 -2.84 -14.32
N SER A 253 3.72 -2.62 -13.40
CA SER A 253 4.00 -2.15 -12.04
C SER A 253 4.09 -3.32 -11.06
N ASP A 254 4.91 -3.14 -10.02
CA ASP A 254 4.92 -4.04 -8.86
C ASP A 254 3.74 -3.74 -7.94
N HIS A 255 3.44 -2.45 -7.74
CA HIS A 255 2.34 -2.00 -6.91
C HIS A 255 1.27 -1.28 -7.72
N LEU A 256 0.00 -1.54 -7.34
CA LEU A 256 -1.16 -0.78 -7.81
C LEU A 256 -1.76 -0.03 -6.64
N LEU A 257 -2.05 1.25 -6.84
CA LEU A 257 -2.82 2.05 -5.91
C LEU A 257 -4.25 2.23 -6.44
N TYR A 258 -5.21 1.72 -5.71
CA TYR A 258 -6.63 1.98 -5.92
C TYR A 258 -7.08 3.21 -5.13
N VAL A 259 -7.86 4.06 -5.76
CA VAL A 259 -8.55 5.20 -5.13
C VAL A 259 -10.05 5.07 -5.37
N GLY A 260 -10.81 5.04 -4.29
CA GLY A 260 -12.26 4.98 -4.36
C GLY A 260 -12.96 5.96 -3.43
N GLU A 261 -14.22 6.24 -3.74
CA GLU A 261 -15.10 7.03 -2.90
C GLU A 261 -16.18 6.14 -2.30
N LYS A 262 -16.44 6.30 -1.00
CA LYS A 262 -17.58 5.65 -0.35
C LYS A 262 -18.89 6.21 -0.93
N SER A 263 -19.63 5.34 -1.64
CA SER A 263 -20.97 5.66 -2.11
C SER A 263 -21.88 6.05 -0.96
N GLY A 264 -22.78 6.97 -1.21
CA GLY A 264 -23.64 7.56 -0.18
C GLY A 264 -24.75 6.64 0.33
#